data_981af075bdadaa917f81c858df663936
#
_entry.id   981af075bdadaa917f81c858df663936
#
_cell.length_a   1.000
_cell.length_b   1.000
_cell.length_c   1.000
_cell.angle_alpha   90.00
_cell.angle_beta   90.00
_cell.angle_gamma   90.00
#
_symmetry.space_group_name_H-M   'P 1'
#
loop_
_entity.id
_entity.type
_entity.pdbx_description
1 polymer ?
#
loop_
_entity_poly.entity_id
_entity_poly.type
_entity_poly.pdbx_seq_one_letter_code
_entity_poly.pdbx_strand_id
1 'polypeptide(L)'
;IIKPLEIEQVYVYETVTTVGEVTSESEDAGSVQETIILPSDTSKDSESGLTVVLDPTRLGTLTEAVNYVFRYPYGCLEQRVSAMLPLVYFGDYIDVFGMESEVTSPQEVIETELLSWAEVQNPDGGFPYWRDSSYSSLGASLRFAELLAEVMEKEYAIPDGIDVEKLKNYIATEAKDEWYKDNVYVKTYSAYVLSKLGETISDKEIDSLKAMKGAGFAEKAMCGLMYLKNDSYSKALEVAQEIKSYTRPTTRGLDITNPEQEGYNWLFFNNDSQRNAFLLMFFTSLNDGSDMPGRLLFNLLQNQRASNGYWQNTATTGRVLESIAMYIEANNLESLDFSAFAELDGERLAEGSFKGVGAKPVEEFYSLED
;
A
#
# COMPACT_ATOMS: atom_id res chain seq x y z
N ILE A 1 -11.97 -58.96 -12.03
CA ILE A 1 -12.76 -57.71 -12.14
C ILE A 1 -11.80 -56.68 -12.71
N ILE A 2 -11.99 -56.29 -13.98
CA ILE A 2 -11.25 -55.17 -14.59
C ILE A 2 -12.07 -53.94 -14.33
N LYS A 3 -11.52 -52.96 -13.55
CA LYS A 3 -12.11 -51.64 -13.44
C LYS A 3 -11.44 -50.76 -14.49
N PRO A 4 -12.18 -50.00 -15.31
CA PRO A 4 -11.60 -49.00 -16.16
C PRO A 4 -10.97 -47.93 -15.26
N LEU A 5 -9.75 -47.51 -15.56
CA LEU A 5 -9.09 -46.36 -14.96
C LEU A 5 -9.39 -45.20 -15.92
N GLU A 6 -10.09 -44.21 -15.42
CA GLU A 6 -10.25 -42.94 -16.12
C GLU A 6 -8.91 -42.19 -16.01
N ILE A 7 -8.32 -41.86 -17.15
CA ILE A 7 -7.11 -41.05 -17.21
C ILE A 7 -7.59 -39.64 -17.54
N GLU A 8 -7.57 -38.77 -16.55
CA GLU A 8 -7.80 -37.33 -16.75
C GLU A 8 -6.52 -36.69 -17.24
N GLN A 9 -6.64 -35.78 -18.19
CA GLN A 9 -5.53 -34.95 -18.63
C GLN A 9 -5.27 -33.90 -17.55
N VAL A 10 -4.04 -33.85 -17.05
CA VAL A 10 -3.65 -32.80 -16.08
C VAL A 10 -3.38 -31.54 -16.87
N TYR A 11 -4.21 -30.52 -16.67
CA TYR A 11 -3.99 -29.19 -17.20
C TYR A 11 -3.14 -28.39 -16.24
N VAL A 12 -2.21 -27.60 -16.79
CA VAL A 12 -1.49 -26.57 -16.04
C VAL A 12 -2.15 -25.25 -16.37
N TYR A 13 -2.73 -24.62 -15.36
CA TYR A 13 -3.32 -23.30 -15.53
C TYR A 13 -2.23 -22.24 -15.50
N GLU A 14 -2.18 -21.41 -16.51
CA GLU A 14 -1.29 -20.26 -16.60
C GLU A 14 -2.13 -19.00 -16.85
N THR A 15 -1.92 -17.97 -16.04
CA THR A 15 -2.57 -16.67 -16.23
C THR A 15 -1.56 -15.69 -16.77
N VAL A 16 -1.81 -15.15 -17.95
CA VAL A 16 -1.05 -14.05 -18.54
C VAL A 16 -1.88 -12.78 -18.40
N THR A 17 -1.35 -11.79 -17.67
CA THR A 17 -2.05 -10.53 -17.46
C THR A 17 -1.27 -9.39 -18.09
N THR A 18 -1.94 -8.51 -18.81
CA THR A 18 -1.44 -7.20 -19.22
C THR A 18 -2.34 -6.10 -18.66
N VAL A 19 -1.79 -4.92 -18.44
CA VAL A 19 -2.54 -3.77 -17.91
C VAL A 19 -2.14 -2.55 -18.69
N GLY A 20 -3.12 -1.91 -19.33
CA GLY A 20 -2.99 -0.60 -19.91
C GLY A 20 -3.59 0.45 -18.97
N GLU A 21 -2.98 1.62 -18.90
CA GLU A 21 -3.50 2.78 -18.20
C GLU A 21 -3.77 3.90 -19.21
N VAL A 22 -4.98 4.43 -19.19
CA VAL A 22 -5.36 5.58 -20.00
C VAL A 22 -5.53 6.75 -19.04
N THR A 23 -4.66 7.75 -19.20
CA THR A 23 -4.80 9.04 -18.54
C THR A 23 -5.16 10.10 -19.59
N SER A 24 -6.17 10.91 -19.31
CA SER A 24 -6.54 12.04 -20.16
C SER A 24 -6.14 13.33 -19.44
N GLU A 25 -5.13 14.03 -19.96
CA GLU A 25 -4.79 15.40 -19.53
C GLU A 25 -5.63 16.46 -20.29
N SER A 26 -6.49 16.03 -21.22
CA SER A 26 -7.33 16.89 -22.06
C SER A 26 -8.73 16.30 -22.18
N GLU A 27 -9.68 17.10 -22.70
CA GLU A 27 -11.05 16.66 -23.05
C GLU A 27 -11.08 15.61 -24.17
N ASP A 28 -9.92 15.26 -24.73
CA ASP A 28 -9.80 14.28 -25.81
C ASP A 28 -9.67 12.85 -25.25
N ALA A 29 -10.27 11.90 -25.96
CA ALA A 29 -10.22 10.48 -25.60
C ALA A 29 -8.80 9.92 -25.68
N GLY A 30 -8.29 9.37 -24.60
CA GLY A 30 -7.05 8.61 -24.58
C GLY A 30 -7.28 7.16 -25.02
N SER A 31 -6.24 6.51 -25.54
CA SER A 31 -6.25 5.07 -25.83
C SER A 31 -4.91 4.43 -25.51
N VAL A 32 -4.94 3.17 -25.10
CA VAL A 32 -3.76 2.33 -24.94
C VAL A 32 -3.99 1.02 -25.67
N GLN A 33 -2.94 0.47 -26.25
CA GLN A 33 -2.98 -0.82 -26.92
C GLN A 33 -2.03 -1.80 -26.20
N GLU A 34 -2.59 -2.94 -25.82
CA GLU A 34 -1.85 -4.03 -25.19
C GLU A 34 -1.87 -5.27 -26.09
N THR A 35 -0.81 -6.06 -26.02
CA THR A 35 -0.71 -7.30 -26.79
C THR A 35 -0.65 -8.48 -25.84
N ILE A 36 -1.57 -9.43 -26.01
CA ILE A 36 -1.57 -10.70 -25.28
C ILE A 36 -1.05 -11.80 -26.20
N ILE A 37 -0.01 -12.49 -25.77
CA ILE A 37 0.54 -13.64 -26.50
C ILE A 37 0.09 -14.90 -25.77
N LEU A 38 -0.78 -15.66 -26.40
CA LEU A 38 -1.21 -16.98 -25.89
C LEU A 38 -0.15 -18.04 -26.23
N PRO A 39 0.17 -18.95 -25.30
CA PRO A 39 0.96 -20.13 -25.60
C PRO A 39 0.35 -20.94 -26.74
N SER A 40 1.18 -21.53 -27.60
CA SER A 40 0.72 -22.27 -28.78
C SER A 40 -0.03 -23.56 -28.46
N ASP A 41 0.11 -24.04 -27.24
CA ASP A 41 -0.49 -25.26 -26.68
C ASP A 41 -1.66 -24.98 -25.72
N THR A 42 -2.18 -23.73 -25.72
CA THR A 42 -3.36 -23.37 -24.94
C THR A 42 -4.55 -24.22 -25.35
N SER A 43 -5.18 -24.90 -24.38
CA SER A 43 -6.44 -25.64 -24.61
C SER A 43 -7.54 -24.65 -24.95
N LYS A 44 -8.38 -25.04 -25.92
CA LYS A 44 -9.59 -24.29 -26.26
C LYS A 44 -10.79 -25.01 -25.64
N ASP A 45 -11.06 -24.68 -24.42
CA ASP A 45 -12.19 -25.21 -23.64
C ASP A 45 -12.90 -24.07 -22.91
N SER A 46 -14.00 -24.37 -22.24
CA SER A 46 -14.82 -23.40 -21.53
C SER A 46 -14.12 -22.75 -20.32
N GLU A 47 -13.02 -23.34 -19.84
CA GLU A 47 -12.26 -22.83 -18.72
C GLU A 47 -11.11 -21.92 -19.17
N SER A 48 -10.70 -22.04 -20.45
CA SER A 48 -9.71 -21.18 -21.08
C SER A 48 -10.38 -19.98 -21.72
N GLY A 49 -9.94 -18.78 -21.39
CA GLY A 49 -10.60 -17.57 -21.89
C GLY A 49 -9.83 -16.29 -21.65
N LEU A 50 -10.42 -15.21 -22.13
CA LEU A 50 -9.98 -13.84 -21.91
C LEU A 50 -10.91 -13.17 -20.91
N THR A 51 -10.37 -12.74 -19.77
CA THR A 51 -11.09 -11.83 -18.87
C THR A 51 -10.66 -10.41 -19.15
N VAL A 52 -11.63 -9.55 -19.43
CA VAL A 52 -11.42 -8.11 -19.62
C VAL A 52 -12.02 -7.37 -18.43
N VAL A 53 -11.19 -6.57 -17.77
CA VAL A 53 -11.61 -5.76 -16.61
C VAL A 53 -11.37 -4.28 -16.93
N LEU A 54 -12.43 -3.48 -16.87
CA LEU A 54 -12.37 -2.02 -16.88
C LEU A 54 -12.53 -1.54 -15.44
N ASP A 55 -11.44 -1.14 -14.81
CA ASP A 55 -11.44 -0.68 -13.42
C ASP A 55 -11.05 0.82 -13.37
N PRO A 56 -11.99 1.70 -13.04
CA PRO A 56 -11.77 3.15 -13.06
C PRO A 56 -10.87 3.65 -11.93
N THR A 57 -10.87 2.96 -10.78
CA THR A 57 -10.26 3.45 -9.54
C THR A 57 -9.28 2.47 -8.91
N ARG A 58 -9.28 1.24 -9.39
CA ARG A 58 -8.57 0.08 -8.81
C ARG A 58 -9.03 -0.29 -7.39
N LEU A 59 -10.01 0.40 -6.81
CA LEU A 59 -10.51 0.08 -5.47
C LEU A 59 -11.11 -1.32 -5.40
N GLY A 60 -11.89 -1.72 -6.41
CA GLY A 60 -12.44 -3.08 -6.48
C GLY A 60 -11.37 -4.17 -6.39
N THR A 61 -10.18 -3.92 -6.96
CA THR A 61 -9.06 -4.86 -6.89
C THR A 61 -8.43 -4.97 -5.50
N LEU A 62 -8.72 -4.04 -4.57
CA LEU A 62 -8.21 -4.05 -3.21
C LEU A 62 -9.11 -4.80 -2.22
N THR A 63 -10.30 -5.25 -2.65
CA THR A 63 -11.31 -5.88 -1.78
C THR A 63 -10.72 -7.02 -0.93
N GLU A 64 -9.96 -7.93 -1.54
CA GLU A 64 -9.34 -9.04 -0.81
C GLU A 64 -8.30 -8.56 0.21
N ALA A 65 -7.52 -7.53 -0.13
CA ALA A 65 -6.51 -6.98 0.77
C ALA A 65 -7.14 -6.28 1.99
N VAL A 66 -8.18 -5.48 1.76
CA VAL A 66 -8.93 -4.79 2.83
C VAL A 66 -9.60 -5.81 3.74
N ASN A 67 -10.32 -6.78 3.17
CA ASN A 67 -10.97 -7.85 3.93
C ASN A 67 -9.96 -8.72 4.70
N TYR A 68 -8.79 -9.01 4.11
CA TYR A 68 -7.72 -9.77 4.77
C TYR A 68 -7.25 -9.10 6.06
N VAL A 69 -6.92 -7.82 6.03
CA VAL A 69 -6.43 -7.14 7.24
C VAL A 69 -7.54 -6.88 8.25
N PHE A 70 -8.74 -6.52 7.79
CA PHE A 70 -9.87 -6.23 8.68
C PHE A 70 -10.36 -7.47 9.43
N ARG A 71 -10.46 -8.62 8.75
CA ARG A 71 -10.97 -9.89 9.33
C ARG A 71 -9.84 -10.79 9.86
N TYR A 72 -8.61 -10.25 10.01
CA TYR A 72 -7.50 -11.05 10.48
C TYR A 72 -7.76 -11.55 11.91
N PRO A 73 -7.68 -12.88 12.17
CA PRO A 73 -8.26 -13.48 13.40
C PRO A 73 -7.43 -13.24 14.67
N TYR A 74 -6.19 -12.75 14.53
CA TYR A 74 -5.32 -12.52 15.68
C TYR A 74 -5.33 -11.03 16.07
N GLY A 75 -5.01 -10.73 17.33
CA GLY A 75 -5.23 -9.42 17.94
C GLY A 75 -3.99 -8.77 18.55
N CYS A 76 -2.77 -8.97 18.00
CA CYS A 76 -1.65 -8.15 18.41
C CYS A 76 -1.82 -6.70 17.93
N LEU A 77 -1.12 -5.76 18.56
CA LEU A 77 -1.29 -4.33 18.26
C LEU A 77 -1.03 -4.02 16.77
N GLU A 78 0.02 -4.60 16.16
CA GLU A 78 0.30 -4.40 14.75
C GLU A 78 -0.89 -4.81 13.87
N GLN A 79 -1.47 -5.98 14.12
CA GLN A 79 -2.59 -6.51 13.35
C GLN A 79 -3.86 -5.68 13.51
N ARG A 80 -4.12 -5.19 14.73
CA ARG A 80 -5.24 -4.28 15.00
C ARG A 80 -5.07 -2.93 14.29
N VAL A 81 -3.85 -2.37 14.31
CA VAL A 81 -3.52 -1.16 13.53
C VAL A 81 -3.75 -1.39 12.04
N SER A 82 -3.21 -2.49 11.50
CA SER A 82 -3.38 -2.83 10.09
C SER A 82 -4.84 -3.05 9.68
N ALA A 83 -5.70 -3.46 10.61
CA ALA A 83 -7.14 -3.58 10.40
C ALA A 83 -7.86 -2.20 10.38
N MET A 84 -7.36 -1.22 11.16
CA MET A 84 -7.96 0.12 11.26
C MET A 84 -7.56 1.05 10.11
N LEU A 85 -6.32 0.96 9.64
CA LEU A 85 -5.81 1.84 8.59
C LEU A 85 -6.69 1.89 7.32
N PRO A 86 -7.18 0.76 6.76
CA PRO A 86 -8.11 0.82 5.63
C PRO A 86 -9.41 1.58 5.93
N LEU A 87 -9.90 1.54 7.18
CA LEU A 87 -11.09 2.29 7.57
C LEU A 87 -10.82 3.80 7.62
N VAL A 88 -9.58 4.20 7.97
CA VAL A 88 -9.17 5.60 7.93
C VAL A 88 -9.09 6.11 6.50
N TYR A 89 -8.51 5.31 5.59
CA TYR A 89 -8.25 5.74 4.22
C TYR A 89 -9.46 5.57 3.28
N PHE A 90 -10.23 4.51 3.47
CA PHE A 90 -11.31 4.10 2.56
C PHE A 90 -12.67 4.04 3.25
N GLY A 91 -12.83 4.71 4.39
CA GLY A 91 -14.07 4.67 5.18
C GLY A 91 -15.31 5.10 4.39
N ASP A 92 -15.16 6.06 3.48
CA ASP A 92 -16.24 6.54 2.62
C ASP A 92 -16.62 5.55 1.48
N TYR A 93 -15.84 4.47 1.31
CA TYR A 93 -15.98 3.47 0.23
C TYR A 93 -16.19 2.04 0.76
N ILE A 94 -16.70 1.90 1.96
CA ILE A 94 -16.90 0.60 2.63
C ILE A 94 -17.78 -0.35 1.82
N ASP A 95 -18.76 0.17 1.09
CA ASP A 95 -19.66 -0.56 0.22
C ASP A 95 -18.93 -1.19 -0.99
N VAL A 96 -17.88 -0.54 -1.50
CA VAL A 96 -17.05 -1.10 -2.59
C VAL A 96 -16.37 -2.41 -2.14
N PHE A 97 -16.06 -2.53 -0.85
CA PHE A 97 -15.42 -3.70 -0.25
C PHE A 97 -16.42 -4.74 0.29
N GLY A 98 -17.72 -4.49 0.17
CA GLY A 98 -18.78 -5.38 0.69
C GLY A 98 -18.78 -5.48 2.22
N MET A 99 -18.40 -4.41 2.93
CA MET A 99 -18.26 -4.38 4.39
C MET A 99 -19.36 -3.56 5.08
N GLU A 100 -20.34 -3.02 4.36
CA GLU A 100 -21.39 -2.16 4.86
C GLU A 100 -22.27 -2.78 5.96
N SER A 101 -22.34 -4.12 6.00
CA SER A 101 -23.08 -4.83 7.04
C SER A 101 -22.29 -4.99 8.36
N GLU A 102 -20.96 -4.90 8.30
CA GLU A 102 -20.06 -5.07 9.45
C GLU A 102 -19.56 -3.72 9.99
N VAL A 103 -19.42 -2.72 9.11
CA VAL A 103 -18.89 -1.39 9.40
C VAL A 103 -19.94 -0.35 9.03
N THR A 104 -20.77 0.03 9.98
CA THR A 104 -21.78 1.08 9.79
C THR A 104 -21.21 2.49 9.96
N SER A 105 -20.15 2.63 10.76
CA SER A 105 -19.42 3.88 10.99
C SER A 105 -17.93 3.56 11.16
N PRO A 106 -17.09 3.79 10.14
CA PRO A 106 -15.65 3.62 10.24
C PRO A 106 -15.04 4.37 11.43
N GLN A 107 -15.45 5.60 11.66
CA GLN A 107 -15.00 6.39 12.80
C GLN A 107 -15.29 5.72 14.13
N GLU A 108 -16.53 5.25 14.37
CA GLU A 108 -16.89 4.58 15.63
C GLU A 108 -16.11 3.29 15.86
N VAL A 109 -15.82 2.53 14.79
CA VAL A 109 -15.00 1.32 14.88
C VAL A 109 -13.58 1.67 15.29
N ILE A 110 -12.99 2.70 14.69
CA ILE A 110 -11.62 3.16 15.00
C ILE A 110 -11.57 3.69 16.43
N GLU A 111 -12.49 4.55 16.86
CA GLU A 111 -12.52 5.13 18.20
C GLU A 111 -12.71 4.04 19.27
N THR A 112 -13.56 3.05 18.99
CA THR A 112 -13.74 1.88 19.87
C THR A 112 -12.45 1.07 20.01
N GLU A 113 -11.73 0.86 18.90
CA GLU A 113 -10.45 0.17 18.93
C GLU A 113 -9.41 0.96 19.73
N LEU A 114 -9.30 2.27 19.52
CA LEU A 114 -8.40 3.14 20.29
C LEU A 114 -8.73 3.10 21.78
N LEU A 115 -10.01 3.18 22.14
CA LEU A 115 -10.45 3.06 23.53
C LEU A 115 -10.01 1.74 24.15
N SER A 116 -10.02 0.66 23.38
CA SER A 116 -9.56 -0.65 23.83
C SER A 116 -8.08 -0.68 24.20
N TRP A 117 -7.24 0.19 23.63
CA TRP A 117 -5.81 0.32 23.89
C TRP A 117 -5.44 1.42 24.87
N ALA A 118 -6.40 2.27 25.25
CA ALA A 118 -6.17 3.40 26.16
C ALA A 118 -5.64 2.97 27.54
N GLU A 119 -6.04 1.79 28.03
CA GLU A 119 -5.61 1.27 29.34
C GLU A 119 -4.33 0.43 29.28
N VAL A 120 -3.71 0.30 28.08
CA VAL A 120 -2.59 -0.64 27.86
C VAL A 120 -1.27 0.08 27.62
N GLN A 121 -1.27 1.42 27.56
CA GLN A 121 -0.04 2.19 27.47
C GLN A 121 0.82 1.99 28.71
N ASN A 122 2.06 1.54 28.51
CA ASN A 122 2.99 1.27 29.61
C ASN A 122 3.51 2.57 30.25
N PRO A 123 4.04 2.50 31.48
CA PRO A 123 4.58 3.68 32.19
C PRO A 123 5.69 4.42 31.42
N ASP A 124 6.47 3.72 30.59
CA ASP A 124 7.50 4.28 29.72
C ASP A 124 6.93 5.08 28.51
N GLY A 125 5.63 5.01 28.29
CA GLY A 125 4.90 5.66 27.21
C GLY A 125 4.74 4.81 25.95
N GLY A 126 5.39 3.67 25.85
CA GLY A 126 5.25 2.74 24.74
C GLY A 126 4.02 1.84 24.87
N PHE A 127 3.76 1.08 23.82
CA PHE A 127 2.69 0.10 23.77
C PHE A 127 3.26 -1.32 23.65
N PRO A 128 2.63 -2.31 24.31
CA PRO A 128 3.05 -3.70 24.18
C PRO A 128 2.62 -4.28 22.83
N TYR A 129 3.31 -5.31 22.36
CA TYR A 129 2.92 -6.06 21.18
C TYR A 129 1.62 -6.87 21.41
N TRP A 130 1.49 -7.47 22.60
CA TRP A 130 0.29 -8.16 23.09
C TRP A 130 -0.23 -7.44 24.34
N ARG A 131 -1.56 -7.32 24.45
CA ARG A 131 -2.23 -6.54 25.52
C ARG A 131 -1.79 -6.90 26.94
N ASP A 132 -1.51 -8.18 27.17
CA ASP A 132 -1.14 -8.68 28.51
C ASP A 132 0.36 -8.53 28.82
N SER A 133 1.15 -7.96 27.91
CA SER A 133 2.58 -7.76 28.11
C SER A 133 2.85 -6.45 28.85
N SER A 134 3.72 -6.52 29.86
CA SER A 134 4.23 -5.35 30.57
C SER A 134 5.43 -4.68 29.89
N TYR A 135 5.86 -5.19 28.74
CA TYR A 135 7.01 -4.67 27.99
C TYR A 135 6.54 -3.95 26.72
N SER A 136 7.01 -2.74 26.55
CA SER A 136 6.75 -1.98 25.33
C SER A 136 7.54 -2.53 24.16
N SER A 137 6.92 -2.49 22.98
CA SER A 137 7.54 -2.87 21.72
C SER A 137 7.68 -1.64 20.83
N LEU A 138 8.92 -1.28 20.47
CA LEU A 138 9.14 -0.12 19.58
C LEU A 138 8.42 -0.30 18.24
N GLY A 139 8.47 -1.50 17.63
CA GLY A 139 7.80 -1.77 16.36
C GLY A 139 6.29 -1.60 16.44
N ALA A 140 5.65 -2.15 17.49
CA ALA A 140 4.21 -2.00 17.71
C ALA A 140 3.83 -0.55 18.02
N SER A 141 4.64 0.12 18.86
CA SER A 141 4.43 1.54 19.22
C SER A 141 4.54 2.46 18.01
N LEU A 142 5.49 2.22 17.09
CA LEU A 142 5.62 2.98 15.85
C LEU A 142 4.39 2.79 14.93
N ARG A 143 3.89 1.55 14.77
CA ARG A 143 2.70 1.31 13.98
C ARG A 143 1.46 1.96 14.58
N PHE A 144 1.32 1.92 15.92
CA PHE A 144 0.22 2.58 16.61
C PHE A 144 0.32 4.11 16.51
N ALA A 145 1.52 4.66 16.60
CA ALA A 145 1.78 6.08 16.40
C ALA A 145 1.42 6.56 14.98
N GLU A 146 1.62 5.74 13.95
CA GLU A 146 1.14 6.05 12.59
C GLU A 146 -0.38 6.12 12.53
N LEU A 147 -1.09 5.13 13.11
CA LEU A 147 -2.55 5.18 13.18
C LEU A 147 -3.03 6.43 13.90
N LEU A 148 -2.39 6.79 15.03
CA LEU A 148 -2.76 8.01 15.77
C LEU A 148 -2.52 9.27 14.93
N ALA A 149 -1.45 9.34 14.15
CA ALA A 149 -1.21 10.49 13.27
C ALA A 149 -2.34 10.64 12.22
N GLU A 150 -2.78 9.54 11.60
CA GLU A 150 -3.89 9.54 10.64
C GLU A 150 -5.23 9.92 11.29
N VAL A 151 -5.47 9.38 12.49
CA VAL A 151 -6.67 9.69 13.30
C VAL A 151 -6.72 11.16 13.68
N MET A 152 -5.57 11.75 14.05
CA MET A 152 -5.44 13.18 14.35
C MET A 152 -5.69 14.05 13.11
N GLU A 153 -5.22 13.64 11.93
CA GLU A 153 -5.44 14.33 10.67
C GLU A 153 -6.93 14.33 10.26
N LYS A 154 -7.63 13.23 10.56
CA LYS A 154 -9.09 13.11 10.36
C LYS A 154 -9.93 13.77 11.46
N GLU A 155 -9.30 14.37 12.47
CA GLU A 155 -9.96 14.98 13.63
C GLU A 155 -10.85 14.00 14.43
N TYR A 156 -10.55 12.70 14.40
CA TYR A 156 -11.25 11.70 15.21
C TYR A 156 -10.80 11.77 16.68
N ALA A 157 -11.66 11.35 17.60
CA ALA A 157 -11.38 11.43 19.01
C ALA A 157 -10.30 10.42 19.45
N ILE A 158 -9.28 10.93 20.17
CA ILE A 158 -8.29 10.10 20.86
C ILE A 158 -8.70 10.00 22.33
N PRO A 159 -8.85 8.78 22.88
CA PRO A 159 -9.20 8.58 24.28
C PRO A 159 -8.15 9.18 25.25
N ASP A 160 -8.59 9.79 26.34
CA ASP A 160 -7.75 10.40 27.38
C ASP A 160 -6.67 9.46 27.97
N GLY A 161 -6.91 8.15 27.91
CA GLY A 161 -5.95 7.12 28.36
C GLY A 161 -4.75 6.93 27.43
N ILE A 162 -4.75 7.53 26.24
CA ILE A 162 -3.63 7.50 25.29
C ILE A 162 -2.87 8.82 25.39
N ASP A 163 -1.69 8.78 26.02
CA ASP A 163 -0.79 9.91 26.14
C ASP A 163 0.18 9.96 24.95
N VAL A 164 -0.19 10.73 23.92
CA VAL A 164 0.59 10.87 22.68
C VAL A 164 1.98 11.45 22.94
N GLU A 165 2.12 12.38 23.90
CA GLU A 165 3.42 12.99 24.22
C GLU A 165 4.36 11.98 24.89
N LYS A 166 3.84 11.12 25.77
CA LYS A 166 4.65 10.01 26.31
C LYS A 166 5.04 9.02 25.22
N LEU A 167 4.16 8.70 24.28
CA LEU A 167 4.48 7.82 23.16
C LEU A 167 5.61 8.42 22.29
N LYS A 168 5.54 9.71 21.96
CA LYS A 168 6.59 10.42 21.23
C LYS A 168 7.94 10.35 21.96
N ASN A 169 7.93 10.60 23.27
CA ASN A 169 9.12 10.53 24.11
C ASN A 169 9.70 9.10 24.17
N TYR A 170 8.84 8.07 24.27
CA TYR A 170 9.25 6.67 24.21
C TYR A 170 9.95 6.37 22.90
N ILE A 171 9.31 6.68 21.74
CA ILE A 171 9.88 6.45 20.42
C ILE A 171 11.23 7.15 20.25
N ALA A 172 11.32 8.44 20.65
CA ALA A 172 12.54 9.22 20.54
C ALA A 172 13.69 8.69 21.42
N THR A 173 13.37 8.06 22.55
CA THR A 173 14.32 7.46 23.48
C THR A 173 14.80 6.10 22.98
N GLU A 174 13.87 5.20 22.64
CA GLU A 174 14.18 3.87 22.17
C GLU A 174 14.97 3.84 20.86
N ALA A 175 14.66 4.76 19.92
CA ALA A 175 15.41 4.88 18.67
C ALA A 175 16.90 5.23 18.87
N LYS A 176 17.28 5.72 20.05
CA LYS A 176 18.67 6.05 20.43
C LYS A 176 19.34 4.96 21.26
N ASP A 177 18.59 3.93 21.65
CA ASP A 177 19.14 2.81 22.41
C ASP A 177 20.33 2.16 21.68
N GLU A 178 21.28 1.64 22.46
CA GLU A 178 22.50 1.00 21.96
C GLU A 178 22.19 -0.19 21.05
N TRP A 179 21.05 -0.87 21.30
CA TRP A 179 20.57 -1.98 20.45
C TRP A 179 20.27 -1.55 19.00
N TYR A 180 19.80 -0.30 18.81
CA TYR A 180 19.43 0.23 17.50
C TYR A 180 20.43 1.25 16.94
N LYS A 181 21.59 1.44 17.58
CA LYS A 181 22.55 2.51 17.19
C LYS A 181 22.96 2.52 15.72
N ASP A 182 23.13 1.31 15.13
CA ASP A 182 23.54 1.14 13.74
C ASP A 182 22.38 0.72 12.82
N ASN A 183 21.14 0.67 13.35
CA ASN A 183 19.97 0.30 12.57
C ASN A 183 19.36 1.54 11.91
N VAL A 184 19.74 1.77 10.66
CA VAL A 184 19.29 2.94 9.89
C VAL A 184 17.78 2.93 9.68
N TYR A 185 17.18 1.76 9.43
CA TYR A 185 15.73 1.66 9.24
C TYR A 185 14.98 2.13 10.49
N VAL A 186 15.34 1.61 11.67
CA VAL A 186 14.69 1.99 12.93
C VAL A 186 14.80 3.48 13.17
N LYS A 187 15.98 4.06 12.99
CA LYS A 187 16.19 5.49 13.19
C LYS A 187 15.40 6.35 12.21
N THR A 188 15.42 6.01 10.93
CA THR A 188 14.72 6.77 9.90
C THR A 188 13.20 6.62 10.06
N TYR A 189 12.72 5.39 10.31
CA TYR A 189 11.30 5.15 10.51
C TYR A 189 10.77 5.83 11.78
N SER A 190 11.54 5.83 12.89
CA SER A 190 11.17 6.57 14.09
C SER A 190 11.09 8.08 13.85
N ALA A 191 12.06 8.66 13.14
CA ALA A 191 12.04 10.08 12.78
C ALA A 191 10.84 10.41 11.87
N TYR A 192 10.56 9.56 10.88
CA TYR A 192 9.41 9.72 10.00
C TYR A 192 8.08 9.68 10.75
N VAL A 193 7.88 8.72 11.67
CA VAL A 193 6.66 8.61 12.48
C VAL A 193 6.52 9.80 13.42
N LEU A 194 7.60 10.22 14.08
CA LEU A 194 7.59 11.44 14.91
C LEU A 194 7.23 12.69 14.09
N SER A 195 7.74 12.77 12.86
CA SER A 195 7.35 13.83 11.93
C SER A 195 5.85 13.80 11.64
N LYS A 196 5.25 12.63 11.38
CA LYS A 196 3.79 12.50 11.21
C LYS A 196 3.02 12.98 12.43
N LEU A 197 3.52 12.71 13.64
CA LEU A 197 2.94 13.19 14.91
C LEU A 197 3.23 14.67 15.23
N GLY A 198 3.75 15.44 14.28
CA GLY A 198 3.94 16.87 14.40
C GLY A 198 5.30 17.30 14.96
N GLU A 199 6.24 16.40 15.23
CA GLU A 199 7.61 16.76 15.60
C GLU A 199 8.37 17.33 14.40
N THR A 200 9.16 18.38 14.66
CA THR A 200 10.03 18.95 13.63
C THR A 200 11.35 18.18 13.56
N ILE A 201 11.55 17.41 12.50
CA ILE A 201 12.83 16.78 12.19
C ILE A 201 13.62 17.71 11.29
N SER A 202 14.74 18.25 11.79
CA SER A 202 15.53 19.23 11.03
C SER A 202 16.15 18.62 9.78
N ASP A 203 16.33 19.42 8.73
CA ASP A 203 17.01 18.98 7.51
C ASP A 203 18.41 18.41 7.77
N LYS A 204 19.13 18.95 8.75
CA LYS A 204 20.45 18.43 9.16
C LYS A 204 20.35 17.00 9.72
N GLU A 205 19.29 16.72 10.45
CA GLU A 205 19.04 15.37 10.99
C GLU A 205 18.65 14.42 9.87
N ILE A 206 17.79 14.85 8.94
CA ILE A 206 17.41 14.07 7.75
C ILE A 206 18.65 13.79 6.87
N ASP A 207 19.52 14.77 6.64
CA ASP A 207 20.80 14.60 5.92
C ASP A 207 21.66 13.51 6.58
N SER A 208 21.69 13.50 7.93
CA SER A 208 22.45 12.52 8.71
C SER A 208 21.87 11.11 8.57
N LEU A 209 20.55 10.95 8.61
CA LEU A 209 19.85 9.67 8.41
C LEU A 209 20.09 9.13 7.01
N LYS A 210 19.90 9.98 5.99
CA LYS A 210 20.13 9.63 4.58
C LYS A 210 21.57 9.17 4.32
N ALA A 211 22.54 9.75 5.02
CA ALA A 211 23.97 9.42 4.88
C ALA A 211 24.43 8.21 5.69
N MET A 212 23.57 7.62 6.53
CA MET A 212 23.94 6.42 7.28
C MET A 212 24.23 5.25 6.35
N LYS A 213 25.23 4.45 6.72
CA LYS A 213 25.55 3.21 5.98
C LYS A 213 24.35 2.26 6.02
N GLY A 214 23.98 1.73 4.87
CA GLY A 214 22.84 0.82 4.73
C GLY A 214 21.50 1.53 4.52
N ALA A 215 21.48 2.87 4.35
CA ALA A 215 20.28 3.59 3.97
C ALA A 215 19.82 3.20 2.56
N GLY A 216 18.84 2.33 2.48
CA GLY A 216 18.22 1.87 1.25
C GLY A 216 17.15 2.83 0.74
N PHE A 217 16.34 2.37 -0.22
CA PHE A 217 15.33 3.24 -0.85
C PHE A 217 14.11 3.50 0.02
N ALA A 218 13.77 2.59 0.95
CA ALA A 218 12.70 2.86 1.91
C ALA A 218 13.08 4.03 2.82
N GLU A 219 14.31 4.03 3.37
CA GLU A 219 14.82 5.10 4.21
C GLU A 219 14.96 6.42 3.43
N LYS A 220 15.45 6.36 2.19
CA LYS A 220 15.54 7.54 1.33
C LYS A 220 14.17 8.13 1.00
N ALA A 221 13.18 7.29 0.74
CA ALA A 221 11.79 7.74 0.53
C ALA A 221 11.22 8.42 1.77
N MET A 222 11.41 7.83 2.97
CA MET A 222 11.01 8.46 4.23
C MET A 222 11.73 9.80 4.46
N CYS A 223 13.03 9.89 4.15
CA CYS A 223 13.77 11.18 4.17
C CYS A 223 13.16 12.18 3.17
N GLY A 224 12.81 11.74 1.97
CA GLY A 224 12.14 12.57 0.97
C GLY A 224 10.81 13.12 1.45
N LEU A 225 9.98 12.30 2.08
CA LEU A 225 8.71 12.71 2.69
C LEU A 225 8.91 13.74 3.81
N MET A 226 9.93 13.56 4.67
CA MET A 226 10.26 14.53 5.72
C MET A 226 10.77 15.86 5.16
N TYR A 227 11.58 15.84 4.06
CA TYR A 227 11.98 17.06 3.38
C TYR A 227 10.78 17.80 2.77
N LEU A 228 9.82 17.08 2.17
CA LEU A 228 8.61 17.71 1.64
C LEU A 228 7.80 18.38 2.75
N LYS A 229 7.69 17.73 3.91
CA LYS A 229 7.02 18.29 5.08
C LYS A 229 7.70 19.55 5.62
N ASN A 230 9.02 19.68 5.44
CA ASN A 230 9.81 20.85 5.81
C ASN A 230 9.87 21.91 4.70
N ASP A 231 9.08 21.81 3.63
CA ASP A 231 9.15 22.66 2.43
C ASP A 231 10.54 22.66 1.75
N SER A 232 11.38 21.65 2.02
CA SER A 232 12.73 21.50 1.47
C SER A 232 12.69 20.75 0.12
N TYR A 233 11.90 21.25 -0.82
CA TYR A 233 11.60 20.61 -2.11
C TYR A 233 12.86 20.26 -2.94
N SER A 234 13.88 21.14 -2.94
CA SER A 234 15.13 20.87 -3.67
C SER A 234 15.85 19.62 -3.16
N LYS A 235 15.86 19.39 -1.85
CA LYS A 235 16.45 18.19 -1.25
C LYS A 235 15.62 16.94 -1.54
N ALA A 236 14.30 17.06 -1.56
CA ALA A 236 13.43 15.97 -1.99
C ALA A 236 13.68 15.59 -3.45
N LEU A 237 13.87 16.56 -4.34
CA LEU A 237 14.24 16.31 -5.74
C LEU A 237 15.61 15.61 -5.88
N GLU A 238 16.60 15.95 -5.08
CA GLU A 238 17.90 15.24 -5.06
C GLU A 238 17.73 13.77 -4.69
N VAL A 239 16.90 13.48 -3.69
CA VAL A 239 16.54 12.09 -3.31
C VAL A 239 15.84 11.38 -4.47
N ALA A 240 14.88 12.02 -5.13
CA ALA A 240 14.17 11.45 -6.25
C ALA A 240 15.12 11.13 -7.43
N GLN A 241 16.03 12.04 -7.77
CA GLN A 241 17.03 11.84 -8.82
C GLN A 241 17.98 10.68 -8.51
N GLU A 242 18.41 10.57 -7.24
CA GLU A 242 19.23 9.44 -6.79
C GLU A 242 18.47 8.12 -6.99
N ILE A 243 17.23 7.99 -6.51
CA ILE A 243 16.42 6.79 -6.66
C ILE A 243 16.20 6.45 -8.15
N LYS A 244 15.80 7.45 -8.96
CA LYS A 244 15.61 7.28 -10.41
C LYS A 244 16.84 6.75 -11.13
N SER A 245 18.04 7.09 -10.69
CA SER A 245 19.29 6.62 -11.31
C SER A 245 19.51 5.10 -11.20
N TYR A 246 18.80 4.44 -10.26
CA TYR A 246 18.83 2.99 -10.04
C TYR A 246 17.56 2.28 -10.52
N THR A 247 16.67 2.99 -11.21
CA THR A 247 15.43 2.44 -11.73
C THR A 247 15.48 2.31 -13.25
N ARG A 248 14.81 1.31 -13.79
CA ARG A 248 14.64 1.11 -15.23
C ARG A 248 13.18 0.84 -15.53
N PRO A 249 12.52 1.69 -16.32
CA PRO A 249 11.19 1.40 -16.82
C PRO A 249 11.18 0.09 -17.63
N THR A 250 10.17 -0.72 -17.40
CA THR A 250 9.90 -1.93 -18.16
C THR A 250 8.52 -1.85 -18.79
N THR A 251 8.17 -2.77 -19.68
CA THR A 251 6.81 -2.89 -20.21
C THR A 251 5.79 -3.28 -19.15
N ARG A 252 6.26 -3.80 -18.01
CA ARG A 252 5.43 -4.30 -16.89
C ARG A 252 5.79 -3.62 -15.57
N GLY A 253 6.00 -2.31 -15.57
CA GLY A 253 6.27 -1.53 -14.37
C GLY A 253 7.69 -0.97 -14.29
N LEU A 254 8.42 -1.28 -13.24
CA LEU A 254 9.71 -0.68 -12.91
C LEU A 254 10.66 -1.71 -12.30
N ASP A 255 11.83 -1.90 -12.91
CA ASP A 255 12.93 -2.60 -12.25
C ASP A 255 13.67 -1.64 -11.34
N ILE A 256 13.90 -2.07 -10.11
CA ILE A 256 14.61 -1.31 -9.08
C ILE A 256 15.84 -2.11 -8.66
N THR A 257 17.03 -1.60 -8.98
CA THR A 257 18.29 -2.17 -8.52
C THR A 257 18.74 -1.43 -7.27
N ASN A 258 18.41 -1.95 -6.09
CA ASN A 258 18.85 -1.36 -4.84
C ASN A 258 20.37 -1.61 -4.65
N PRO A 259 21.22 -0.56 -4.59
CA PRO A 259 22.66 -0.73 -4.43
C PRO A 259 23.07 -1.17 -3.02
N GLU A 260 22.27 -0.87 -2.03
CA GLU A 260 22.44 -1.29 -0.64
C GLU A 260 21.52 -2.48 -0.38
N GLN A 261 22.06 -3.63 0.02
CA GLN A 261 21.23 -4.73 0.51
C GLN A 261 20.63 -4.29 1.86
N GLU A 262 19.37 -3.93 1.83
CA GLU A 262 18.60 -3.73 3.04
C GLU A 262 18.61 -5.04 3.84
N GLY A 263 19.16 -5.01 5.04
CA GLY A 263 19.08 -6.15 5.95
C GLY A 263 17.59 -6.38 6.26
N TYR A 264 17.11 -7.62 6.07
CA TYR A 264 15.75 -7.97 6.47
C TYR A 264 15.59 -7.71 7.97
N ASN A 265 14.77 -6.73 8.31
CA ASN A 265 14.43 -6.43 9.69
C ASN A 265 13.04 -6.99 10.00
N TRP A 266 13.00 -8.25 10.46
CA TRP A 266 11.77 -8.96 10.76
C TRP A 266 10.87 -8.25 11.79
N LEU A 267 11.46 -7.48 12.72
CA LEU A 267 10.71 -6.71 13.73
C LEU A 267 9.84 -5.61 13.11
N PHE A 268 10.22 -5.13 11.94
CA PHE A 268 9.54 -4.01 11.25
C PHE A 268 8.96 -4.45 9.91
N PHE A 269 8.98 -5.76 9.60
CA PHE A 269 8.44 -6.35 8.37
C PHE A 269 8.97 -5.74 7.07
N ASN A 270 10.20 -5.17 7.11
CA ASN A 270 10.82 -4.54 5.96
C ASN A 270 11.01 -5.55 4.82
N ASN A 271 10.40 -5.27 3.66
CA ASN A 271 10.44 -6.09 2.45
C ASN A 271 10.24 -5.23 1.20
N ASP A 272 10.36 -5.85 0.01
CA ASP A 272 10.26 -5.14 -1.27
C ASP A 272 8.93 -4.41 -1.48
N SER A 273 7.82 -4.98 -1.02
CA SER A 273 6.50 -4.35 -1.14
C SER A 273 6.37 -3.13 -0.24
N GLN A 274 6.87 -3.19 1.00
CA GLN A 274 6.93 -2.02 1.88
C GLN A 274 7.84 -0.93 1.33
N ARG A 275 9.02 -1.30 0.81
CA ARG A 275 9.90 -0.34 0.13
C ARG A 275 9.18 0.36 -1.02
N ASN A 276 8.52 -0.40 -1.90
CA ASN A 276 7.81 0.18 -3.05
C ASN A 276 6.60 1.01 -2.61
N ALA A 277 5.96 0.68 -1.50
CA ALA A 277 4.91 1.51 -0.91
C ALA A 277 5.45 2.87 -0.43
N PHE A 278 6.58 2.90 0.29
CA PHE A 278 7.23 4.17 0.65
C PHE A 278 7.67 4.98 -0.58
N LEU A 279 8.19 4.31 -1.61
CA LEU A 279 8.52 4.97 -2.87
C LEU A 279 7.27 5.56 -3.55
N LEU A 280 6.15 4.82 -3.57
CA LEU A 280 4.89 5.32 -4.12
C LEU A 280 4.41 6.55 -3.35
N MET A 281 4.39 6.51 -2.01
CA MET A 281 4.04 7.65 -1.17
C MET A 281 4.92 8.86 -1.48
N PHE A 282 6.23 8.67 -1.55
CA PHE A 282 7.18 9.75 -1.79
C PHE A 282 7.01 10.38 -3.17
N PHE A 283 6.99 9.59 -4.24
CA PHE A 283 6.86 10.12 -5.60
C PHE A 283 5.48 10.73 -5.86
N THR A 284 4.42 10.20 -5.24
CA THR A 284 3.09 10.80 -5.26
C THR A 284 3.09 12.18 -4.60
N SER A 285 3.66 12.29 -3.39
CA SER A 285 3.74 13.56 -2.66
C SER A 285 4.67 14.57 -3.32
N LEU A 286 5.75 14.12 -3.96
CA LEU A 286 6.69 14.97 -4.68
C LEU A 286 6.05 15.62 -5.91
N ASN A 287 5.19 14.90 -6.61
CA ASN A 287 4.45 15.34 -7.81
C ASN A 287 5.35 16.05 -8.84
N ASP A 288 6.45 15.43 -9.21
CA ASP A 288 7.45 15.98 -10.12
C ASP A 288 7.12 15.80 -11.61
N GLY A 289 5.90 15.37 -11.93
CA GLY A 289 5.40 15.14 -13.30
C GLY A 289 5.97 13.87 -13.96
N SER A 290 6.67 13.00 -13.20
CA SER A 290 7.15 11.74 -13.75
C SER A 290 6.09 10.63 -13.65
N ASP A 291 6.23 9.59 -14.48
CA ASP A 291 5.38 8.39 -14.47
C ASP A 291 5.74 7.39 -13.35
N MET A 292 6.64 7.76 -12.45
CA MET A 292 7.09 6.92 -11.34
C MET A 292 5.95 6.42 -10.45
N PRO A 293 4.99 7.26 -10.01
CA PRO A 293 3.89 6.77 -9.18
C PRO A 293 3.06 5.67 -9.85
N GLY A 294 2.68 5.86 -11.12
CA GLY A 294 1.92 4.85 -11.88
C GLY A 294 2.65 3.53 -12.03
N ARG A 295 3.97 3.56 -12.32
CA ARG A 295 4.80 2.35 -12.43
C ARG A 295 5.00 1.62 -11.11
N LEU A 296 5.17 2.36 -10.01
CA LEU A 296 5.27 1.78 -8.67
C LEU A 296 3.96 1.14 -8.24
N LEU A 297 2.84 1.80 -8.52
CA LEU A 297 1.51 1.24 -8.29
C LEU A 297 1.31 -0.05 -9.09
N PHE A 298 1.72 -0.07 -10.37
CA PHE A 298 1.68 -1.28 -11.19
C PHE A 298 2.51 -2.41 -10.56
N ASN A 299 3.74 -2.12 -10.12
CA ASN A 299 4.57 -3.12 -9.45
C ASN A 299 3.89 -3.72 -8.21
N LEU A 300 3.30 -2.88 -7.38
CA LEU A 300 2.59 -3.32 -6.18
C LEU A 300 1.41 -4.22 -6.52
N LEU A 301 0.59 -3.82 -7.49
CA LEU A 301 -0.66 -4.52 -7.82
C LEU A 301 -0.44 -5.80 -8.65
N GLN A 302 0.52 -5.82 -9.57
CA GLN A 302 0.67 -6.88 -10.55
C GLN A 302 1.87 -7.81 -10.27
N ASN A 303 2.97 -7.26 -9.77
CA ASN A 303 4.21 -8.04 -9.62
C ASN A 303 4.44 -8.53 -8.19
N GLN A 304 3.90 -7.85 -7.18
CA GLN A 304 4.20 -8.12 -5.78
C GLN A 304 3.01 -8.61 -4.95
N ARG A 305 1.79 -8.48 -5.47
CA ARG A 305 0.60 -9.01 -4.84
C ARG A 305 0.54 -10.52 -5.03
N ALA A 306 0.26 -11.26 -3.97
CA ALA A 306 0.08 -12.71 -4.05
C ALA A 306 -1.25 -13.05 -4.75
N SER A 307 -1.37 -14.28 -5.25
CA SER A 307 -2.59 -14.77 -5.92
C SER A 307 -3.86 -14.73 -5.06
N ASN A 308 -3.71 -14.63 -3.74
CA ASN A 308 -4.81 -14.45 -2.78
C ASN A 308 -5.24 -12.99 -2.60
N GLY A 309 -4.71 -12.06 -3.38
CA GLY A 309 -5.17 -10.68 -3.45
C GLY A 309 -4.55 -9.70 -2.43
N TYR A 310 -3.64 -10.15 -1.55
CA TYR A 310 -2.97 -9.30 -0.56
C TYR A 310 -1.44 -9.49 -0.58
N TRP A 311 -0.71 -8.76 0.27
CA TRP A 311 0.76 -8.80 0.34
C TRP A 311 1.18 -9.56 1.60
N GLN A 312 2.33 -10.18 1.56
CA GLN A 312 3.00 -11.09 2.51
C GLN A 312 2.43 -11.20 3.94
N ASN A 313 2.04 -10.10 4.59
CA ASN A 313 1.51 -10.04 5.95
C ASN A 313 0.66 -8.79 6.17
N THR A 314 0.04 -8.65 7.35
CA THR A 314 -0.84 -7.54 7.71
C THR A 314 -0.13 -6.19 7.65
N ALA A 315 1.08 -6.08 8.19
CA ALA A 315 1.86 -4.83 8.20
C ALA A 315 2.18 -4.35 6.78
N THR A 316 2.61 -5.26 5.90
CA THR A 316 2.90 -4.95 4.51
C THR A 316 1.63 -4.57 3.75
N THR A 317 0.56 -5.33 3.94
CA THR A 317 -0.73 -5.05 3.30
C THR A 317 -1.26 -3.68 3.72
N GLY A 318 -1.25 -3.37 5.02
CA GLY A 318 -1.66 -2.06 5.53
C GLY A 318 -0.84 -0.90 4.95
N ARG A 319 0.49 -1.07 4.84
CA ARG A 319 1.37 -0.05 4.23
C ARG A 319 1.09 0.17 2.75
N VAL A 320 0.87 -0.91 2.00
CA VAL A 320 0.55 -0.79 0.57
C VAL A 320 -0.81 -0.12 0.38
N LEU A 321 -1.81 -0.47 1.18
CA LEU A 321 -3.12 0.19 1.15
C LEU A 321 -3.01 1.70 1.44
N GLU A 322 -2.19 2.10 2.43
CA GLU A 322 -1.88 3.52 2.70
C GLU A 322 -1.32 4.22 1.46
N SER A 323 -0.30 3.62 0.83
CA SER A 323 0.34 4.23 -0.34
C SER A 323 -0.59 4.37 -1.55
N ILE A 324 -1.51 3.42 -1.73
CA ILE A 324 -2.51 3.46 -2.80
C ILE A 324 -3.57 4.52 -2.49
N ALA A 325 -4.00 4.66 -1.24
CA ALA A 325 -4.94 5.70 -0.84
C ALA A 325 -4.38 7.10 -1.13
N MET A 326 -3.13 7.37 -0.75
CA MET A 326 -2.46 8.63 -1.07
C MET A 326 -2.38 8.88 -2.59
N TYR A 327 -2.14 7.83 -3.38
CA TYR A 327 -2.12 7.95 -4.84
C TYR A 327 -3.51 8.30 -5.40
N ILE A 328 -4.57 7.67 -4.90
CA ILE A 328 -5.96 7.91 -5.31
C ILE A 328 -6.34 9.37 -5.00
N GLU A 329 -6.05 9.84 -3.79
CA GLU A 329 -6.33 11.20 -3.35
C GLU A 329 -5.57 12.24 -4.20
N ALA A 330 -4.26 12.06 -4.39
CA ALA A 330 -3.42 13.00 -5.14
C ALA A 330 -3.81 13.13 -6.62
N ASN A 331 -4.41 12.09 -7.20
CA ASN A 331 -4.88 12.10 -8.60
C ASN A 331 -6.37 12.46 -8.74
N ASN A 332 -7.03 12.93 -7.67
CA ASN A 332 -8.43 13.33 -7.66
C ASN A 332 -9.39 12.28 -8.27
N LEU A 333 -9.09 10.99 -8.07
CA LEU A 333 -9.90 9.91 -8.62
C LEU A 333 -11.35 9.91 -8.05
N GLU A 334 -11.60 10.71 -7.02
CA GLU A 334 -12.94 10.93 -6.45
C GLU A 334 -13.88 11.66 -7.42
N SER A 335 -13.35 12.47 -8.31
CA SER A 335 -14.12 13.30 -9.27
C SER A 335 -14.27 12.67 -10.65
N LEU A 336 -13.98 11.39 -10.82
CA LEU A 336 -14.06 10.71 -12.11
C LEU A 336 -15.48 10.77 -12.70
N ASP A 337 -15.58 11.13 -13.97
CA ASP A 337 -16.80 11.06 -14.77
C ASP A 337 -16.41 10.82 -16.23
N PHE A 338 -16.33 9.54 -16.63
CA PHE A 338 -15.90 9.15 -17.97
C PHE A 338 -16.54 7.82 -18.39
N SER A 339 -16.48 7.52 -19.68
CA SER A 339 -16.81 6.22 -20.23
C SER A 339 -15.56 5.60 -20.86
N ALA A 340 -15.40 4.29 -20.68
CA ALA A 340 -14.32 3.52 -21.26
C ALA A 340 -14.84 2.25 -21.91
N PHE A 341 -14.08 1.73 -22.86
CA PHE A 341 -14.36 0.45 -23.48
C PHE A 341 -13.06 -0.27 -23.87
N ALA A 342 -13.16 -1.59 -24.01
CA ALA A 342 -12.10 -2.43 -24.54
C ALA A 342 -12.58 -3.08 -25.84
N GLU A 343 -11.66 -3.18 -26.80
CA GLU A 343 -11.91 -3.84 -28.11
C GLU A 343 -10.77 -4.82 -28.43
N LEU A 344 -11.12 -5.91 -29.06
CA LEU A 344 -10.19 -6.87 -29.64
C LEU A 344 -10.53 -7.00 -31.14
N ASP A 345 -9.56 -6.73 -32.00
CA ASP A 345 -9.70 -6.80 -33.47
C ASP A 345 -10.91 -6.00 -34.01
N GLY A 346 -11.30 -4.91 -33.32
CA GLY A 346 -12.43 -4.07 -33.70
C GLY A 346 -13.79 -4.53 -33.17
N GLU A 347 -13.84 -5.61 -32.43
CA GLU A 347 -15.03 -6.04 -31.70
C GLU A 347 -14.98 -5.54 -30.26
N ARG A 348 -16.08 -4.93 -29.81
CA ARG A 348 -16.20 -4.41 -28.44
C ARG A 348 -16.45 -5.52 -27.46
N LEU A 349 -15.51 -5.69 -26.51
CA LEU A 349 -15.58 -6.73 -25.49
C LEU A 349 -16.21 -6.22 -24.18
N ALA A 350 -15.85 -5.02 -23.75
CA ALA A 350 -16.38 -4.44 -22.52
C ALA A 350 -16.62 -2.93 -22.69
N GLU A 351 -17.64 -2.41 -22.03
CA GLU A 351 -17.94 -0.97 -22.00
C GLU A 351 -18.52 -0.58 -20.66
N GLY A 352 -18.11 0.56 -20.11
CA GLY A 352 -18.60 1.09 -18.84
C GLY A 352 -18.59 2.61 -18.80
N SER A 353 -19.54 3.16 -18.04
CA SER A 353 -19.57 4.57 -17.63
C SER A 353 -19.31 4.65 -16.13
N PHE A 354 -18.29 5.40 -15.74
CA PHE A 354 -17.76 5.42 -14.41
C PHE A 354 -17.90 6.82 -13.81
N LYS A 355 -18.45 6.90 -12.60
CA LYS A 355 -18.64 8.15 -11.89
C LYS A 355 -18.26 8.03 -10.44
N GLY A 356 -17.30 8.88 -10.04
CA GLY A 356 -16.76 8.87 -8.69
C GLY A 356 -15.91 7.65 -8.37
N VAL A 357 -15.23 7.69 -7.24
CA VAL A 357 -14.30 6.65 -6.78
C VAL A 357 -14.98 5.32 -6.46
N GLY A 358 -16.26 5.34 -6.09
CA GLY A 358 -17.07 4.14 -5.83
C GLY A 358 -17.61 3.44 -7.10
N ALA A 359 -17.21 3.89 -8.30
CA ALA A 359 -17.62 3.22 -9.52
C ALA A 359 -17.09 1.79 -9.55
N LYS A 360 -18.01 0.83 -9.77
CA LYS A 360 -17.65 -0.59 -9.79
C LYS A 360 -16.97 -0.94 -11.10
N PRO A 361 -15.97 -1.84 -11.08
CA PRO A 361 -15.37 -2.34 -12.30
C PRO A 361 -16.39 -3.10 -13.15
N VAL A 362 -16.17 -3.08 -14.47
CA VAL A 362 -16.87 -3.95 -15.42
C VAL A 362 -15.93 -5.10 -15.74
N GLU A 363 -16.41 -6.34 -15.56
CA GLU A 363 -15.67 -7.56 -15.84
C GLU A 363 -16.45 -8.44 -16.79
N GLU A 364 -15.83 -8.83 -17.90
CA GLU A 364 -16.41 -9.70 -18.91
C GLU A 364 -15.44 -10.86 -19.21
N PHE A 365 -15.97 -12.08 -19.29
CA PHE A 365 -15.20 -13.27 -19.61
C PHE A 365 -15.64 -13.81 -20.98
N TYR A 366 -14.65 -14.09 -21.83
CA TYR A 366 -14.82 -14.66 -23.17
C TYR A 366 -14.10 -15.99 -23.23
N SER A 367 -14.84 -17.08 -23.40
CA SER A 367 -14.29 -18.42 -23.56
C SER A 367 -13.54 -18.56 -24.87
N LEU A 368 -12.49 -19.36 -24.91
CA LEU A 368 -11.80 -19.74 -26.15
C LEU A 368 -12.54 -20.85 -26.95
N GLU A 369 -13.65 -21.37 -26.42
CA GLU A 369 -14.53 -22.28 -27.16
C GLU A 369 -15.40 -21.55 -28.20
N ASP A 370 -15.64 -20.26 -28.07
CA ASP A 370 -16.55 -19.45 -28.89
C ASP A 370 -15.88 -18.86 -30.13
#